data_60e580f691aad5bc9958cf70c19e7874
#
_entry.id   60e580f691aad5bc9958cf70c19e7874
#
_cell.length_a   1.000
_cell.length_b   1.000
_cell.length_c   1.000
_cell.angle_alpha   90.00
_cell.angle_beta   90.00
_cell.angle_gamma   90.00
#
_symmetry.space_group_name_H-M   'P 1'
#
loop_
_entity.id
_entity.type
_entity.pdbx_description
1 polymer ?
#
loop_
_entity_poly.entity_id
_entity_poly.type
_entity_poly.pdbx_seq_one_letter_code
_entity_poly.pdbx_strand_id
1 'polypeptide(L)'
;MEGNNPEPQEIQAAQKREHGEPMDRLIPVSMWVMVFIAVLFFWAGVYITLYNGNFDPNVFDETKVAGVVEPPAPPEPLPVLGAKIFKRNCVQCHQEDGMGVAGSYPPIKGSPWVTGSYERFAHVVLTGMTGDIEVLGHKVIGGNMPAWRTNLNDRQIAAVMTYLRTRSDWGHSASEVTPEQVAAIRKADGNRAPYTPEELMKLYP
;
A
#
# COMPACT_ATOMS: atom_id res chain seq x y z
N MET A 1 -20.45 -14.22 63.09
CA MET A 1 -19.71 -15.24 62.31
C MET A 1 -18.24 -14.85 62.41
N GLU A 2 -17.55 -15.39 63.42
CA GLU A 2 -16.10 -15.17 63.59
C GLU A 2 -15.38 -15.98 62.54
N GLY A 3 -14.69 -15.28 61.67
CA GLY A 3 -13.84 -15.88 60.65
C GLY A 3 -12.66 -16.56 61.36
N ASN A 4 -12.54 -17.86 61.13
CA ASN A 4 -11.45 -18.70 61.63
C ASN A 4 -10.17 -18.27 60.86
N ASN A 5 -9.48 -17.23 61.33
CA ASN A 5 -8.13 -16.92 60.85
C ASN A 5 -7.19 -17.99 61.41
N PRO A 6 -6.47 -18.71 60.57
CA PRO A 6 -5.52 -19.73 61.05
C PRO A 6 -4.48 -19.06 61.96
N GLU A 7 -4.18 -19.73 63.08
CA GLU A 7 -3.18 -19.25 64.04
C GLU A 7 -1.80 -19.15 63.35
N PRO A 8 -0.95 -18.20 63.80
CA PRO A 8 0.41 -18.01 63.24
C PRO A 8 1.26 -19.28 63.19
N GLN A 9 1.00 -20.22 64.10
CA GLN A 9 1.71 -21.51 64.15
C GLN A 9 1.30 -22.46 63.00
N GLU A 10 0.02 -22.44 62.60
CA GLU A 10 -0.46 -23.23 61.44
C GLU A 10 0.09 -22.71 60.11
N ILE A 11 0.20 -21.39 59.96
CA ILE A 11 0.82 -20.76 58.79
C ILE A 11 2.31 -21.12 58.70
N GLN A 12 3.03 -21.08 59.84
CA GLN A 12 4.45 -21.48 59.87
C GLN A 12 4.64 -22.99 59.60
N ALA A 13 3.72 -23.83 60.06
CA ALA A 13 3.77 -25.26 59.78
C ALA A 13 3.44 -25.58 58.31
N ALA A 14 2.58 -24.81 57.68
CA ALA A 14 2.29 -24.92 56.25
C ALA A 14 3.49 -24.48 55.37
N GLN A 15 4.11 -23.37 55.74
CA GLN A 15 5.33 -22.88 55.04
C GLN A 15 6.53 -23.82 55.17
N LYS A 16 6.66 -24.53 56.30
CA LYS A 16 7.70 -25.56 56.47
C LYS A 16 7.48 -26.83 55.65
N ARG A 17 6.23 -27.08 55.18
CA ARG A 17 5.89 -28.22 54.31
C ARG A 17 6.08 -27.89 52.84
N GLU A 18 6.14 -26.62 52.50
CA GLU A 18 6.50 -26.23 51.13
C GLU A 18 7.98 -26.63 50.93
N HIS A 19 8.20 -27.61 50.07
CA HIS A 19 9.55 -27.89 49.59
C HIS A 19 10.12 -26.61 49.04
N GLY A 20 11.28 -26.18 49.53
CA GLY A 20 11.96 -25.01 48.98
C GLY A 20 12.00 -25.13 47.46
N GLU A 21 11.65 -24.05 46.80
CA GLU A 21 11.76 -24.00 45.34
C GLU A 21 13.11 -24.60 44.92
N PRO A 22 13.14 -25.46 43.87
CA PRO A 22 14.38 -25.99 43.37
C PRO A 22 15.29 -24.81 43.08
N MET A 23 16.32 -24.63 43.90
CA MET A 23 17.32 -23.61 43.62
C MET A 23 17.97 -23.98 42.30
N ASP A 24 17.66 -23.23 41.25
CA ASP A 24 18.44 -23.25 40.04
C ASP A 24 19.89 -22.94 40.45
N ARG A 25 20.67 -23.99 40.59
CA ARG A 25 22.10 -23.81 40.75
C ARG A 25 22.57 -23.05 39.54
N LEU A 26 22.99 -21.80 39.71
CA LEU A 26 23.68 -21.01 38.70
C LEU A 26 25.03 -21.70 38.41
N ILE A 27 24.95 -22.88 37.77
CA ILE A 27 26.14 -23.54 37.24
C ILE A 27 26.49 -22.76 35.99
N PRO A 28 27.62 -22.10 35.93
CA PRO A 28 28.01 -21.38 34.74
C PRO A 28 28.01 -22.36 33.55
N VAL A 29 27.28 -22.00 32.50
CA VAL A 29 27.23 -22.78 31.25
C VAL A 29 28.66 -22.94 30.73
N SER A 30 29.06 -24.15 30.40
CA SER A 30 30.39 -24.41 29.85
C SER A 30 30.66 -23.52 28.65
N MET A 31 31.80 -22.88 28.58
CA MET A 31 32.23 -22.02 27.49
C MET A 31 32.11 -22.74 26.12
N TRP A 32 32.34 -24.03 26.08
CA TRP A 32 32.16 -24.85 24.86
C TRP A 32 30.72 -24.91 24.37
N VAL A 33 29.76 -24.95 25.28
CA VAL A 33 28.33 -24.91 24.93
C VAL A 33 27.97 -23.53 24.36
N MET A 34 28.49 -22.46 24.94
CA MET A 34 28.29 -21.08 24.41
C MET A 34 28.88 -20.93 23.01
N VAL A 35 30.09 -21.44 22.78
CA VAL A 35 30.73 -21.43 21.46
C VAL A 35 29.91 -22.26 20.47
N PHE A 36 29.45 -23.44 20.83
CA PHE A 36 28.62 -24.27 19.98
C PHE A 36 27.31 -23.60 19.59
N ILE A 37 26.64 -22.97 20.53
CA ILE A 37 25.42 -22.19 20.29
C ILE A 37 25.70 -21.01 19.34
N ALA A 38 26.78 -20.26 19.54
CA ALA A 38 27.18 -19.17 18.68
C ALA A 38 27.44 -19.62 17.23
N VAL A 39 28.15 -20.74 17.07
CA VAL A 39 28.40 -21.35 15.73
C VAL A 39 27.09 -21.79 15.08
N LEU A 40 26.16 -22.38 15.84
CA LEU A 40 24.84 -22.78 15.34
C LEU A 40 24.03 -21.58 14.84
N PHE A 41 23.97 -20.49 15.62
CA PHE A 41 23.27 -19.27 15.19
C PHE A 41 23.93 -18.62 13.98
N PHE A 42 25.26 -18.59 13.94
CA PHE A 42 25.98 -18.08 12.78
C PHE A 42 25.65 -18.92 11.53
N TRP A 43 25.75 -20.24 11.64
CA TRP A 43 25.42 -21.13 10.54
C TRP A 43 23.95 -20.98 10.09
N ALA A 44 23.00 -20.90 11.03
CA ALA A 44 21.58 -20.70 10.72
C ALA A 44 21.36 -19.36 9.99
N GLY A 45 22.03 -18.30 10.41
CA GLY A 45 21.97 -17.01 9.73
C GLY A 45 22.49 -17.07 8.29
N VAL A 46 23.63 -17.71 8.06
CA VAL A 46 24.19 -17.93 6.72
C VAL A 46 23.25 -18.80 5.90
N TYR A 47 22.71 -19.87 6.47
CA TYR A 47 21.77 -20.76 5.77
C TYR A 47 20.52 -20.03 5.33
N ILE A 48 19.88 -19.26 6.23
CA ILE A 48 18.69 -18.49 5.89
C ILE A 48 19.02 -17.47 4.78
N THR A 49 20.15 -16.77 4.87
CA THR A 49 20.54 -15.77 3.87
C THR A 49 20.74 -16.39 2.48
N LEU A 50 21.32 -17.59 2.40
CA LEU A 50 21.59 -18.26 1.13
C LEU A 50 20.36 -18.97 0.55
N TYR A 51 19.44 -19.42 1.39
CA TYR A 51 18.32 -20.28 0.98
C TYR A 51 16.93 -19.69 1.20
N ASN A 52 16.82 -18.40 1.53
CA ASN A 52 15.53 -17.71 1.73
C ASN A 52 14.73 -17.44 0.45
N GLY A 53 15.26 -17.83 -0.72
CA GLY A 53 14.60 -17.61 -2.01
C GLY A 53 14.38 -16.14 -2.37
N ASN A 54 15.17 -15.20 -1.81
CA ASN A 54 15.01 -13.75 -1.99
C ASN A 54 13.63 -13.20 -1.60
N PHE A 55 12.93 -13.87 -0.68
CA PHE A 55 11.55 -13.56 -0.31
C PHE A 55 10.56 -13.61 -1.48
N ASP A 56 10.88 -14.34 -2.54
CA ASP A 56 9.94 -14.57 -3.64
C ASP A 56 8.80 -15.48 -3.14
N PRO A 57 7.54 -15.02 -3.19
CA PRO A 57 6.38 -15.79 -2.73
C PRO A 57 6.18 -17.10 -3.53
N ASN A 58 6.82 -17.25 -4.67
CA ASN A 58 6.69 -18.42 -5.54
C ASN A 58 7.76 -19.48 -5.31
N VAL A 59 8.76 -19.25 -4.46
CA VAL A 59 9.85 -20.22 -4.21
C VAL A 59 9.34 -21.54 -3.65
N PHE A 60 8.23 -21.50 -2.91
CA PHE A 60 7.62 -22.69 -2.30
C PHE A 60 6.31 -23.11 -2.99
N ASP A 61 6.05 -22.61 -4.20
CA ASP A 61 4.88 -23.01 -4.97
C ASP A 61 5.12 -24.38 -5.62
N GLU A 62 4.46 -25.41 -5.09
CA GLU A 62 4.57 -26.80 -5.55
C GLU A 62 4.08 -26.98 -7.00
N THR A 63 3.34 -26.02 -7.53
CA THR A 63 2.87 -26.07 -8.92
C THR A 63 3.97 -25.66 -9.91
N LYS A 64 5.07 -25.06 -9.43
CA LYS A 64 6.21 -24.64 -10.25
C LYS A 64 7.34 -25.64 -10.18
N VAL A 65 7.69 -26.22 -11.31
CA VAL A 65 8.82 -27.13 -11.42
C VAL A 65 10.13 -26.36 -11.26
N ALA A 66 10.95 -26.74 -10.27
CA ALA A 66 12.24 -26.11 -10.03
C ALA A 66 13.13 -26.20 -11.30
N GLY A 67 13.66 -25.07 -11.75
CA GLY A 67 14.53 -24.98 -12.93
C GLY A 67 13.82 -24.68 -14.26
N VAL A 68 12.49 -24.63 -14.29
CA VAL A 68 11.76 -24.06 -15.44
C VAL A 68 11.66 -22.57 -15.24
N VAL A 69 12.46 -21.80 -15.96
CA VAL A 69 12.28 -20.34 -16.06
C VAL A 69 11.04 -20.13 -16.91
N GLU A 70 9.90 -20.01 -16.23
CA GLU A 70 8.66 -19.60 -16.91
C GLU A 70 8.90 -18.22 -17.52
N PRO A 71 8.62 -18.01 -18.81
CA PRO A 71 8.76 -16.69 -19.40
C PRO A 71 7.93 -15.70 -18.57
N PRO A 72 8.43 -14.47 -18.33
CA PRO A 72 7.71 -13.50 -17.53
C PRO A 72 6.28 -13.40 -18.06
N ALA A 73 5.33 -13.56 -17.16
CA ALA A 73 3.91 -13.46 -17.50
C ALA A 73 3.67 -12.17 -18.32
N PRO A 74 2.88 -12.22 -19.39
CA PRO A 74 2.61 -11.05 -20.18
C PRO A 74 2.10 -9.92 -19.28
N PRO A 75 2.54 -8.69 -19.51
CA PRO A 75 2.19 -7.58 -18.64
C PRO A 75 0.67 -7.43 -18.59
N GLU A 76 0.13 -7.35 -17.38
CA GLU A 76 -1.31 -7.22 -17.13
C GLU A 76 -1.94 -6.09 -17.97
N PRO A 77 -3.13 -6.29 -18.58
CA PRO A 77 -3.80 -5.27 -19.37
C PRO A 77 -4.02 -3.99 -18.56
N LEU A 78 -3.86 -2.82 -19.19
CA LEU A 78 -3.96 -1.52 -18.51
C LEU A 78 -5.26 -1.34 -17.73
N PRO A 79 -6.46 -1.68 -18.25
CA PRO A 79 -7.70 -1.50 -17.50
C PRO A 79 -7.76 -2.35 -16.23
N VAL A 80 -7.21 -3.58 -16.26
CA VAL A 80 -7.20 -4.49 -15.10
C VAL A 80 -6.24 -3.98 -14.02
N LEU A 81 -5.04 -3.58 -14.41
CA LEU A 81 -4.07 -2.94 -13.52
C LEU A 81 -4.65 -1.63 -12.95
N GLY A 82 -5.31 -0.83 -13.79
CA GLY A 82 -5.93 0.43 -13.39
C GLY A 82 -7.03 0.27 -12.35
N ALA A 83 -7.87 -0.77 -12.47
CA ALA A 83 -8.88 -1.09 -11.49
C ALA A 83 -8.28 -1.39 -10.10
N LYS A 84 -7.18 -2.15 -10.06
CA LYS A 84 -6.46 -2.45 -8.81
C LYS A 84 -5.88 -1.20 -8.18
N ILE A 85 -5.27 -0.33 -9.00
CA ILE A 85 -4.68 0.94 -8.53
C ILE A 85 -5.76 1.88 -8.01
N PHE A 86 -6.87 2.01 -8.73
CA PHE A 86 -8.02 2.82 -8.32
C PHE A 86 -8.54 2.38 -6.96
N LYS A 87 -8.79 1.09 -6.78
CA LYS A 87 -9.28 0.52 -5.53
C LYS A 87 -8.31 0.77 -4.37
N ARG A 88 -7.02 0.69 -4.62
CA ARG A 88 -5.98 0.82 -3.58
C ARG A 88 -5.69 2.27 -3.17
N ASN A 89 -5.75 3.21 -4.12
CA ASN A 89 -5.22 4.56 -3.92
C ASN A 89 -6.27 5.67 -4.03
N CYS A 90 -7.35 5.46 -4.79
CA CYS A 90 -8.27 6.55 -5.16
C CYS A 90 -9.63 6.45 -4.46
N VAL A 91 -10.09 5.23 -4.16
CA VAL A 91 -11.41 4.96 -3.54
C VAL A 91 -11.58 5.66 -2.20
N GLN A 92 -10.50 5.84 -1.44
CA GLN A 92 -10.56 6.50 -0.14
C GLN A 92 -11.19 7.90 -0.20
N CYS A 93 -10.94 8.64 -1.29
CA CYS A 93 -11.48 9.99 -1.48
C CYS A 93 -12.66 9.98 -2.47
N HIS A 94 -12.49 9.30 -3.62
CA HIS A 94 -13.47 9.36 -4.70
C HIS A 94 -14.59 8.30 -4.60
N GLN A 95 -14.57 7.47 -3.59
CA GLN A 95 -15.48 6.35 -3.35
C GLN A 95 -15.45 5.28 -4.47
N GLU A 96 -15.97 4.10 -4.20
CA GLU A 96 -15.97 2.98 -5.15
C GLU A 96 -16.90 3.22 -6.35
N ASP A 97 -17.98 3.97 -6.13
CA ASP A 97 -18.95 4.39 -7.14
C ASP A 97 -18.49 5.62 -7.94
N GLY A 98 -17.38 6.26 -7.56
CA GLY A 98 -16.83 7.44 -8.21
C GLY A 98 -17.60 8.74 -7.95
N MET A 99 -18.55 8.75 -7.02
CA MET A 99 -19.35 9.94 -6.71
C MET A 99 -18.66 10.92 -5.77
N GLY A 100 -17.54 10.51 -5.17
CA GLY A 100 -16.83 11.36 -4.20
C GLY A 100 -17.61 11.60 -2.92
N VAL A 101 -17.32 12.71 -2.25
CA VAL A 101 -18.01 13.15 -1.04
C VAL A 101 -18.38 14.62 -1.19
N ALA A 102 -19.65 14.92 -1.10
CA ALA A 102 -20.16 16.29 -1.26
C ALA A 102 -19.41 17.28 -0.36
N GLY A 103 -18.95 18.39 -0.93
CA GLY A 103 -18.20 19.42 -0.25
C GLY A 103 -16.73 19.10 0.08
N SER A 104 -16.28 17.85 -0.08
CA SER A 104 -14.91 17.41 0.26
C SER A 104 -14.14 16.85 -0.92
N TYR A 105 -14.75 15.94 -1.69
CA TYR A 105 -14.09 15.27 -2.81
C TYR A 105 -15.02 15.27 -4.04
N PRO A 106 -14.56 15.78 -5.19
CA PRO A 106 -15.42 15.89 -6.37
C PRO A 106 -15.70 14.53 -6.97
N PRO A 107 -16.86 14.36 -7.65
CA PRO A 107 -17.17 13.17 -8.42
C PRO A 107 -16.24 13.03 -9.62
N ILE A 108 -15.83 11.78 -9.88
CA ILE A 108 -15.08 11.41 -11.08
C ILE A 108 -15.95 10.66 -12.08
N LYS A 109 -17.03 10.03 -11.63
CA LYS A 109 -18.05 9.41 -12.47
C LYS A 109 -18.79 10.47 -13.29
N GLY A 110 -18.81 10.32 -14.62
CA GLY A 110 -19.39 11.28 -15.53
C GLY A 110 -18.63 12.61 -15.66
N SER A 111 -17.47 12.74 -15.01
CA SER A 111 -16.74 13.98 -14.92
C SER A 111 -16.05 14.36 -16.24
N PRO A 112 -16.21 15.60 -16.73
CA PRO A 112 -15.48 16.10 -17.89
C PRO A 112 -13.97 16.26 -17.61
N TRP A 113 -13.56 16.30 -16.35
CA TRP A 113 -12.15 16.29 -15.97
C TRP A 113 -11.48 14.93 -16.26
N VAL A 114 -12.24 13.86 -16.27
CA VAL A 114 -11.75 12.51 -16.58
C VAL A 114 -11.88 12.20 -18.07
N THR A 115 -13.01 12.52 -18.67
CA THR A 115 -13.33 12.14 -20.07
C THR A 115 -12.85 13.13 -21.11
N GLY A 116 -12.52 14.36 -20.71
CA GLY A 116 -12.01 15.42 -21.60
C GLY A 116 -10.54 15.21 -21.99
N SER A 117 -9.73 16.30 -21.97
CA SER A 117 -8.31 16.24 -22.29
C SER A 117 -7.58 15.24 -21.38
N TYR A 118 -6.89 14.27 -22.00
CA TYR A 118 -6.06 13.33 -21.26
C TYR A 118 -4.84 14.02 -20.63
N GLU A 119 -4.33 15.08 -21.27
CA GLU A 119 -3.20 15.86 -20.77
C GLU A 119 -3.58 16.55 -19.46
N ARG A 120 -4.73 17.25 -19.45
CA ARG A 120 -5.26 17.87 -18.22
C ARG A 120 -5.41 16.85 -17.10
N PHE A 121 -6.00 15.69 -17.39
CA PHE A 121 -6.18 14.63 -16.41
C PHE A 121 -4.85 14.05 -15.92
N ALA A 122 -3.86 13.88 -16.81
CA ALA A 122 -2.53 13.42 -16.43
C ALA A 122 -1.82 14.40 -15.50
N HIS A 123 -1.91 15.71 -15.75
CA HIS A 123 -1.36 16.74 -14.87
C HIS A 123 -1.99 16.67 -13.47
N VAL A 124 -3.32 16.50 -13.39
CA VAL A 124 -4.01 16.34 -12.10
C VAL A 124 -3.48 15.13 -11.31
N VAL A 125 -3.31 13.99 -11.98
CA VAL A 125 -2.84 12.77 -11.29
C VAL A 125 -1.36 12.87 -10.92
N LEU A 126 -0.54 13.41 -11.82
CA LEU A 126 0.91 13.50 -11.62
C LEU A 126 1.30 14.50 -10.54
N THR A 127 0.76 15.71 -10.61
CA THR A 127 1.22 16.84 -9.77
C THR A 127 0.27 17.16 -8.61
N GLY A 128 -0.92 16.58 -8.65
CA GLY A 128 -1.99 16.98 -7.75
C GLY A 128 -2.69 18.25 -8.20
N MET A 129 -3.71 18.63 -7.46
CA MET A 129 -4.50 19.84 -7.72
C MET A 129 -4.95 20.47 -6.40
N THR A 130 -4.88 21.79 -6.31
CA THR A 130 -5.31 22.55 -5.13
C THR A 130 -6.22 23.70 -5.54
N GLY A 131 -7.17 24.04 -4.68
CA GLY A 131 -8.08 25.17 -4.87
C GLY A 131 -9.54 24.75 -5.01
N ASP A 132 -10.35 25.73 -5.32
CA ASP A 132 -11.79 25.55 -5.47
C ASP A 132 -12.11 24.88 -6.80
N ILE A 133 -12.94 23.85 -6.76
CA ILE A 133 -13.38 23.14 -7.96
C ILE A 133 -14.88 22.85 -7.89
N GLU A 134 -15.55 22.97 -9.02
CA GLU A 134 -16.92 22.53 -9.20
C GLU A 134 -17.00 21.49 -10.32
N VAL A 135 -17.55 20.31 -10.01
CA VAL A 135 -17.71 19.21 -10.96
C VAL A 135 -19.14 18.70 -10.86
N LEU A 136 -19.88 18.75 -11.96
CA LEU A 136 -21.28 18.26 -12.04
C LEU A 136 -22.18 18.87 -10.94
N GLY A 137 -21.98 20.15 -10.60
CA GLY A 137 -22.71 20.84 -9.53
C GLY A 137 -22.21 20.54 -8.10
N HIS A 138 -21.23 19.70 -7.94
CA HIS A 138 -20.57 19.45 -6.65
C HIS A 138 -19.42 20.44 -6.47
N LYS A 139 -19.60 21.37 -5.54
CA LYS A 139 -18.59 22.38 -5.21
C LYS A 139 -17.72 21.90 -4.05
N VAL A 140 -16.41 21.97 -4.24
CA VAL A 140 -15.38 21.69 -3.23
C VAL A 140 -14.55 22.94 -3.07
N ILE A 141 -14.47 23.47 -1.86
CA ILE A 141 -13.72 24.68 -1.52
C ILE A 141 -12.41 24.28 -0.87
N GLY A 142 -11.29 24.86 -1.34
CA GLY A 142 -9.97 24.54 -0.82
C GLY A 142 -9.56 23.07 -1.02
N GLY A 143 -10.07 22.44 -2.07
CA GLY A 143 -9.75 21.05 -2.39
C GLY A 143 -8.24 20.83 -2.50
N ASN A 144 -7.77 19.65 -2.08
CA ASN A 144 -6.37 19.27 -2.20
C ASN A 144 -6.28 17.80 -2.59
N MET A 145 -5.98 17.54 -3.86
CA MET A 145 -5.65 16.22 -4.38
C MET A 145 -4.13 16.03 -4.36
N PRO A 146 -3.60 15.00 -3.70
CA PRO A 146 -2.17 14.78 -3.63
C PRO A 146 -1.57 14.38 -4.98
N ALA A 147 -0.28 14.68 -5.17
CA ALA A 147 0.49 14.23 -6.31
C ALA A 147 0.83 12.73 -6.23
N TRP A 148 0.62 12.00 -7.30
CA TRP A 148 0.92 10.56 -7.37
C TRP A 148 2.22 10.24 -8.10
N ARG A 149 2.93 11.24 -8.57
CA ARG A 149 4.17 11.09 -9.36
C ARG A 149 5.27 10.28 -8.70
N THR A 150 5.39 10.34 -7.37
CA THR A 150 6.41 9.63 -6.61
C THR A 150 6.01 8.20 -6.25
N ASN A 151 4.70 7.94 -6.18
CA ASN A 151 4.14 6.68 -5.72
C ASN A 151 3.78 5.72 -6.86
N LEU A 152 3.51 6.28 -8.06
CA LEU A 152 3.09 5.51 -9.23
C LEU A 152 4.02 5.80 -10.41
N ASN A 153 4.44 4.73 -11.10
CA ASN A 153 5.18 4.84 -12.35
C ASN A 153 4.26 5.16 -13.55
N ASP A 154 4.83 5.45 -14.72
CA ASP A 154 4.08 5.89 -15.90
C ASP A 154 3.06 4.86 -16.37
N ARG A 155 3.41 3.57 -16.34
CA ARG A 155 2.49 2.48 -16.68
C ARG A 155 1.32 2.41 -15.69
N GLN A 156 1.56 2.62 -14.41
CA GLN A 156 0.53 2.59 -13.39
C GLN A 156 -0.42 3.79 -13.50
N ILE A 157 0.12 4.97 -13.78
CA ILE A 157 -0.71 6.17 -14.02
C ILE A 157 -1.52 6.01 -15.31
N ALA A 158 -0.90 5.58 -16.40
CA ALA A 158 -1.61 5.29 -17.66
C ALA A 158 -2.72 4.25 -17.44
N ALA A 159 -2.47 3.24 -16.63
CA ALA A 159 -3.43 2.19 -16.31
C ALA A 159 -4.66 2.73 -15.58
N VAL A 160 -4.47 3.50 -14.50
CA VAL A 160 -5.62 4.06 -13.76
C VAL A 160 -6.37 5.10 -14.59
N MET A 161 -5.68 5.90 -15.39
CA MET A 161 -6.32 6.86 -16.32
C MET A 161 -7.15 6.12 -17.35
N THR A 162 -6.60 5.10 -18.02
CA THR A 162 -7.31 4.28 -18.99
C THR A 162 -8.52 3.62 -18.37
N TYR A 163 -8.37 2.98 -17.21
CA TYR A 163 -9.48 2.38 -16.50
C TYR A 163 -10.62 3.35 -16.24
N LEU A 164 -10.33 4.56 -15.75
CA LEU A 164 -11.34 5.56 -15.47
C LEU A 164 -11.98 6.13 -16.75
N ARG A 165 -11.21 6.37 -17.81
CA ARG A 165 -11.66 6.96 -19.06
C ARG A 165 -12.51 6.01 -19.90
N THR A 166 -12.31 4.71 -19.78
CA THR A 166 -13.00 3.67 -20.57
C THR A 166 -14.13 2.96 -19.83
N ARG A 167 -14.48 3.40 -18.61
CA ARG A 167 -15.54 2.79 -17.80
C ARG A 167 -16.95 3.04 -18.36
N SER A 168 -17.43 2.11 -19.14
CA SER A 168 -18.78 2.19 -19.75
C SER A 168 -19.90 2.19 -18.73
N ASP A 169 -19.76 1.51 -17.57
CA ASP A 169 -20.71 1.52 -16.48
C ASP A 169 -20.86 2.90 -15.79
N TRP A 170 -19.87 3.79 -15.99
CA TRP A 170 -19.92 5.20 -15.58
C TRP A 170 -20.30 6.15 -16.71
N GLY A 171 -20.62 5.63 -17.91
CA GLY A 171 -20.89 6.41 -19.10
C GLY A 171 -19.62 7.00 -19.74
N HIS A 172 -18.45 6.48 -19.40
CA HIS A 172 -17.19 6.92 -19.99
C HIS A 172 -16.84 6.11 -21.25
N SER A 173 -16.47 6.80 -22.32
CA SER A 173 -16.06 6.21 -23.62
C SER A 173 -14.89 6.99 -24.22
N ALA A 174 -14.02 7.54 -23.39
CA ALA A 174 -12.87 8.31 -23.84
C ALA A 174 -11.68 7.42 -24.24
N SER A 175 -10.69 7.99 -24.94
CA SER A 175 -9.49 7.27 -25.39
C SER A 175 -8.67 6.72 -24.22
N GLU A 176 -8.02 5.59 -24.45
CA GLU A 176 -6.97 5.06 -23.59
C GLU A 176 -5.78 6.03 -23.53
N VAL A 177 -5.00 5.89 -22.48
CA VAL A 177 -3.77 6.67 -22.27
C VAL A 177 -2.58 5.73 -22.21
N THR A 178 -1.52 6.05 -22.95
CA THR A 178 -0.33 5.22 -23.00
C THR A 178 0.71 5.64 -21.95
N PRO A 179 1.57 4.72 -21.51
CA PRO A 179 2.67 5.05 -20.60
C PRO A 179 3.61 6.13 -21.13
N GLU A 180 3.83 6.15 -22.47
CA GLU A 180 4.70 7.11 -23.15
C GLU A 180 4.12 8.54 -23.08
N GLN A 181 2.79 8.67 -23.22
CA GLN A 181 2.09 9.95 -23.03
C GLN A 181 2.26 10.48 -21.61
N VAL A 182 2.11 9.61 -20.62
CA VAL A 182 2.32 9.96 -19.21
C VAL A 182 3.78 10.35 -18.94
N ALA A 183 4.74 9.60 -19.48
CA ALA A 183 6.17 9.89 -19.34
C ALA A 183 6.54 11.26 -19.91
N ALA A 184 5.99 11.62 -21.06
CA ALA A 184 6.21 12.92 -21.69
C ALA A 184 5.71 14.06 -20.80
N ILE A 185 4.50 13.94 -20.24
CA ILE A 185 3.91 14.92 -19.33
C ILE A 185 4.70 15.00 -18.01
N ARG A 186 5.07 13.87 -17.42
CA ARG A 186 5.90 13.82 -16.20
C ARG A 186 7.23 14.56 -16.40
N LYS A 187 7.85 14.38 -17.57
CA LYS A 187 9.10 15.07 -17.91
C LYS A 187 8.88 16.58 -18.05
N ALA A 188 7.80 17.00 -18.68
CA ALA A 188 7.45 18.41 -18.88
C ALA A 188 7.16 19.11 -17.54
N ASP A 189 6.42 18.45 -16.65
CA ASP A 189 6.07 19.00 -15.33
C ASP A 189 7.27 19.13 -14.38
N GLY A 190 8.30 18.30 -14.53
CA GLY A 190 9.43 18.30 -13.59
C GLY A 190 8.94 18.14 -12.14
N ASN A 191 9.39 18.98 -11.22
CA ASN A 191 9.00 19.00 -9.81
C ASN A 191 8.12 20.19 -9.44
N ARG A 192 7.19 20.57 -10.32
CA ARG A 192 6.31 21.70 -10.04
C ARG A 192 5.34 21.42 -8.87
N ALA A 193 4.84 22.50 -8.29
CA ALA A 193 3.75 22.47 -7.31
C ALA A 193 2.42 22.04 -7.98
N PRO A 194 1.42 21.60 -7.18
CA PRO A 194 0.08 21.28 -7.69
C PRO A 194 -0.52 22.41 -8.51
N TYR A 195 -1.30 22.06 -9.53
CA TYR A 195 -2.04 23.01 -10.34
C TYR A 195 -3.29 23.52 -9.62
N THR A 196 -3.77 24.71 -10.02
CA THR A 196 -5.14 25.10 -9.72
C THR A 196 -6.07 24.69 -10.87
N PRO A 197 -7.38 24.49 -10.60
CA PRO A 197 -8.35 24.21 -11.65
C PRO A 197 -8.38 25.25 -12.77
N GLU A 198 -8.29 26.53 -12.40
CA GLU A 198 -8.29 27.65 -13.36
C GLU A 198 -7.06 27.60 -14.28
N GLU A 199 -5.88 27.33 -13.72
CA GLU A 199 -4.64 27.21 -14.47
C GLU A 199 -4.74 26.05 -15.47
N LEU A 200 -5.24 24.87 -15.05
CA LEU A 200 -5.39 23.71 -15.93
C LEU A 200 -6.42 23.93 -17.04
N MET A 201 -7.54 24.57 -16.73
CA MET A 201 -8.55 24.89 -17.76
C MET A 201 -8.05 25.91 -18.80
N LYS A 202 -7.15 26.81 -18.40
CA LYS A 202 -6.54 27.77 -19.33
C LYS A 202 -5.48 27.13 -20.22
N LEU A 203 -4.69 26.18 -19.69
CA LEU A 203 -3.59 25.54 -20.42
C LEU A 203 -4.07 24.37 -21.26
N TYR A 204 -5.06 23.62 -20.78
CA TYR A 204 -5.57 22.39 -21.40
C TYR A 204 -7.11 22.39 -21.36
N PRO A 205 -7.76 23.21 -22.19
CA PRO A 205 -9.22 23.39 -22.22
C PRO A 205 -10.02 22.11 -22.52
#